data_8d35884fb9bb0ee93fa873744334cdcb
#
_entry.id   8d35884fb9bb0ee93fa873744334cdcb
#
_cell.length_a   1.000
_cell.length_b   1.000
_cell.length_c   1.000
_cell.angle_alpha   90.00
_cell.angle_beta   90.00
_cell.angle_gamma   90.00
#
_symmetry.space_group_name_H-M   'P 1'
#
loop_
_entity.id
_entity.type
_entity.pdbx_description
1 polymer ?
#
loop_
_entity_poly.entity_id
_entity_poly.type
_entity_poly.pdbx_seq_one_letter_code
_entity_poly.pdbx_strand_id
1 'polypeptide(L)'
;MNSLLDSFAPRVLYSFTDRSNMDIEGTICPMPTPTVDSQPDIDTDALERYTGFLVEHGVHGLFPCGSIGEFSSLTAAQRETVIETVARTTENASVLAGCGDTSVTAVLDHASAAADAGADAAVVVTPYYLSTTQSGLRRFFEAVADSAPLPVVLYNIPALTGEALSRDLVVDLADHENVVGIKDTSGDLTSLYDVIERTPADFSVLQGATQLSAASLDAGADGMVAGPANVFPEHLSAMFEAARRDDAEQVQNVMQSVVHPVVSATADVPTAPAVKHLVSLRGYDIGNALAPLPELTDDARARLTACFEQVSEFEN
;
A
#
# COMPACT_ATOMS: atom_id res chain seq x y z
N MET A 1 23.83 19.18 -32.90
CA MET A 1 23.07 17.92 -33.06
C MET A 1 23.93 16.84 -32.46
N ASN A 2 23.66 16.40 -31.31
CA ASN A 2 24.19 15.36 -30.41
C ASN A 2 24.34 15.93 -28.99
N SER A 3 23.40 15.61 -28.14
CA SER A 3 23.61 15.42 -26.69
C SER A 3 22.27 15.49 -25.92
N LEU A 4 21.40 14.51 -26.13
CA LEU A 4 20.19 14.32 -25.29
C LEU A 4 19.83 12.83 -25.16
N LEU A 5 20.82 11.94 -25.14
CA LEU A 5 20.59 10.49 -25.05
C LEU A 5 21.41 9.77 -23.98
N ASP A 6 21.92 10.47 -22.97
CA ASP A 6 22.69 9.83 -21.90
C ASP A 6 22.19 10.28 -20.52
N SER A 7 21.02 9.79 -20.11
CA SER A 7 20.58 9.87 -18.70
C SER A 7 19.53 8.84 -18.34
N PHE A 8 19.62 7.64 -18.86
CA PHE A 8 18.93 6.49 -18.27
C PHE A 8 20.00 5.59 -17.64
N ALA A 9 20.30 5.82 -16.38
CA ALA A 9 20.97 4.80 -15.59
C ALA A 9 20.02 3.58 -15.51
N PRO A 10 20.48 2.37 -15.86
CA PRO A 10 19.62 1.19 -15.71
C PRO A 10 19.31 1.01 -14.22
N ARG A 11 18.03 0.99 -13.85
CA ARG A 11 17.58 0.47 -12.57
C ARG A 11 18.28 -0.87 -12.34
N VAL A 12 18.88 -1.06 -11.19
CA VAL A 12 19.56 -2.31 -10.84
C VAL A 12 18.53 -3.43 -10.92
N LEU A 13 18.66 -4.31 -11.89
CA LEU A 13 17.92 -5.55 -11.95
C LEU A 13 18.43 -6.41 -10.78
N TYR A 14 17.65 -6.49 -9.70
CA TYR A 14 17.94 -7.39 -8.60
C TYR A 14 17.95 -8.81 -9.14
N SER A 15 19.10 -9.50 -9.03
CA SER A 15 19.18 -10.91 -9.36
C SER A 15 18.54 -11.72 -8.23
N PHE A 16 17.79 -12.75 -8.55
CA PHE A 16 17.01 -13.66 -7.70
C PHE A 16 17.75 -14.34 -6.53
N THR A 17 18.93 -13.89 -6.12
CA THR A 17 19.80 -14.63 -5.21
C THR A 17 20.14 -13.93 -3.90
N ASP A 18 19.56 -12.76 -3.61
CA ASP A 18 19.93 -12.05 -2.38
C ASP A 18 18.71 -11.35 -1.73
N ARG A 19 18.02 -12.05 -0.80
CA ARG A 19 17.02 -11.47 0.11
C ARG A 19 17.57 -10.29 0.90
N SER A 20 18.89 -10.25 1.11
CA SER A 20 19.59 -9.30 1.97
C SER A 20 19.53 -7.84 1.48
N ASN A 21 18.86 -7.57 0.33
CA ASN A 21 18.85 -6.25 -0.30
C ASN A 21 17.48 -5.59 -0.45
N MET A 22 16.39 -6.16 0.08
CA MET A 22 15.07 -5.54 -0.02
C MET A 22 14.47 -5.29 1.35
N ASP A 23 14.89 -4.19 1.98
CA ASP A 23 14.24 -3.69 3.20
C ASP A 23 12.98 -2.92 2.80
N ILE A 24 11.81 -3.51 3.06
CA ILE A 24 10.52 -2.80 2.92
C ILE A 24 10.18 -2.20 4.27
N GLU A 25 10.56 -0.95 4.46
CA GLU A 25 10.35 -0.24 5.73
C GLU A 25 9.68 1.11 5.52
N GLY A 26 9.17 1.69 6.59
CA GLY A 26 8.73 3.06 6.59
C GLY A 26 7.25 3.28 6.30
N THR A 27 6.95 4.46 5.81
CA THR A 27 5.59 4.86 5.41
C THR A 27 5.35 4.49 3.96
N ILE A 28 4.49 3.49 3.74
CA ILE A 28 4.04 3.07 2.41
C ILE A 28 2.67 3.68 2.14
N CYS A 29 2.54 4.39 1.03
CA CYS A 29 1.28 5.02 0.63
C CYS A 29 0.46 4.10 -0.27
N PRO A 30 -0.73 3.60 0.16
CA PRO A 30 -1.62 2.82 -0.68
C PRO A 30 -2.42 3.76 -1.60
N MET A 31 -1.95 3.95 -2.82
CA MET A 31 -2.41 4.99 -3.73
C MET A 31 -3.81 4.72 -4.30
N PRO A 32 -4.72 5.72 -4.38
CA PRO A 32 -5.88 5.68 -5.24
C PRO A 32 -5.46 5.75 -6.71
N THR A 33 -6.28 5.23 -7.60
CA THR A 33 -6.04 5.28 -9.04
C THR A 33 -6.76 6.49 -9.65
N PRO A 34 -6.04 7.47 -10.20
CA PRO A 34 -6.64 8.60 -10.94
C PRO A 34 -7.37 8.14 -12.19
N THR A 35 -8.60 8.66 -12.38
CA THR A 35 -9.46 8.31 -13.50
C THR A 35 -10.09 9.54 -14.13
N VAL A 36 -10.37 9.49 -15.43
CA VAL A 36 -11.03 10.58 -16.14
C VAL A 36 -12.54 10.51 -15.92
N ASP A 37 -13.13 11.51 -15.23
CA ASP A 37 -14.58 11.71 -15.09
C ASP A 37 -15.42 10.44 -14.79
N SER A 38 -14.99 9.62 -13.84
CA SER A 38 -15.64 8.34 -13.50
C SER A 38 -15.67 7.31 -14.65
N GLN A 39 -14.94 7.55 -15.71
CA GLN A 39 -14.66 6.55 -16.74
C GLN A 39 -13.50 5.66 -16.26
N PRO A 40 -13.44 4.42 -16.71
CA PRO A 40 -12.32 3.53 -16.33
C PRO A 40 -10.99 3.89 -17.00
N ASP A 41 -10.92 5.00 -17.75
CA ASP A 41 -9.68 5.46 -18.37
C ASP A 41 -8.76 6.07 -17.31
N ILE A 42 -7.51 5.63 -17.28
CA ILE A 42 -6.51 6.10 -16.32
C ILE A 42 -6.02 7.50 -16.74
N ASP A 43 -6.09 8.45 -15.80
CA ASP A 43 -5.46 9.76 -15.95
C ASP A 43 -3.99 9.67 -15.55
N THR A 44 -3.13 9.34 -16.51
CA THR A 44 -1.69 9.17 -16.30
C THR A 44 -1.01 10.48 -15.91
N ASP A 45 -1.47 11.62 -16.42
CA ASP A 45 -0.89 12.93 -16.09
C ASP A 45 -1.21 13.32 -14.63
N ALA A 46 -2.44 13.05 -14.18
CA ALA A 46 -2.81 13.24 -12.78
C ALA A 46 -2.04 12.26 -11.88
N LEU A 47 -1.88 11.02 -12.30
CA LEU A 47 -1.11 10.00 -11.56
C LEU A 47 0.35 10.40 -11.42
N GLU A 48 1.01 10.89 -12.46
CA GLU A 48 2.39 11.38 -12.40
C GLU A 48 2.54 12.55 -11.41
N ARG A 49 1.69 13.57 -11.50
CA ARG A 49 1.72 14.70 -10.57
C ARG A 49 1.50 14.28 -9.13
N TYR A 50 0.55 13.38 -8.92
CA TYR A 50 0.21 12.91 -7.59
C TYR A 50 1.32 11.98 -7.01
N THR A 51 1.92 11.14 -7.83
CA THR A 51 3.10 10.34 -7.44
C THR A 51 4.26 11.24 -7.03
N GLY A 52 4.56 12.27 -7.82
CA GLY A 52 5.58 13.26 -7.50
C GLY A 52 5.34 13.93 -6.15
N PHE A 53 4.10 14.36 -5.88
CA PHE A 53 3.72 14.92 -4.57
C PHE A 53 4.04 13.97 -3.41
N LEU A 54 3.65 12.71 -3.50
CA LEU A 54 3.90 11.74 -2.43
C LEU A 54 5.40 11.53 -2.16
N VAL A 55 6.19 11.40 -3.22
CA VAL A 55 7.65 11.21 -3.12
C VAL A 55 8.34 12.46 -2.56
N GLU A 56 7.97 13.67 -3.03
CA GLU A 56 8.51 14.93 -2.53
C GLU A 56 8.24 15.13 -1.03
N HIS A 57 7.14 14.54 -0.50
CA HIS A 57 6.78 14.63 0.92
C HIS A 57 7.23 13.41 1.74
N GLY A 58 8.17 12.64 1.20
CA GLY A 58 8.99 11.70 1.94
C GLY A 58 8.37 10.34 2.24
N VAL A 59 7.37 9.87 1.46
CA VAL A 59 6.94 8.48 1.58
C VAL A 59 8.08 7.53 1.17
N HIS A 60 8.24 6.44 1.90
CA HIS A 60 9.29 5.45 1.66
C HIS A 60 8.92 4.47 0.56
N GLY A 61 7.62 4.26 0.36
CA GLY A 61 7.13 3.38 -0.69
C GLY A 61 5.73 3.76 -1.18
N LEU A 62 5.41 3.27 -2.36
CA LEU A 62 4.15 3.47 -3.06
C LEU A 62 3.49 2.12 -3.32
N PHE A 63 2.22 2.01 -3.00
CA PHE A 63 1.45 0.79 -3.22
C PHE A 63 0.28 1.06 -4.17
N PRO A 64 0.52 1.11 -5.51
CA PRO A 64 -0.52 1.18 -6.52
C PRO A 64 -1.29 -0.14 -6.63
N CYS A 65 -2.51 -0.08 -7.18
CA CYS A 65 -3.36 -1.24 -7.41
C CYS A 65 -3.68 -2.06 -6.15
N GLY A 66 -3.70 -1.41 -4.97
CA GLY A 66 -4.25 -1.99 -3.75
C GLY A 66 -5.77 -1.81 -3.65
N SER A 67 -6.36 -2.05 -2.45
CA SER A 67 -7.80 -1.85 -2.22
C SER A 67 -8.22 -0.38 -2.40
N ILE A 68 -7.41 0.58 -1.93
CA ILE A 68 -7.63 2.01 -2.16
C ILE A 68 -7.47 2.36 -3.64
N GLY A 69 -6.60 1.65 -4.35
CA GLY A 69 -6.39 1.78 -5.81
C GLY A 69 -7.47 1.12 -6.65
N GLU A 70 -8.52 0.60 -6.05
CA GLU A 70 -9.68 0.03 -6.74
C GLU A 70 -9.31 -1.10 -7.73
N PHE A 71 -8.28 -1.90 -7.39
CA PHE A 71 -7.70 -2.90 -8.29
C PHE A 71 -8.72 -3.84 -8.92
N SER A 72 -9.78 -4.20 -8.15
CA SER A 72 -10.84 -5.10 -8.62
C SER A 72 -11.72 -4.51 -9.71
N SER A 73 -11.69 -3.19 -9.91
CA SER A 73 -12.43 -2.47 -10.96
C SER A 73 -11.56 -2.15 -12.18
N LEU A 74 -10.26 -2.51 -12.14
CA LEU A 74 -9.31 -2.26 -13.23
C LEU A 74 -9.08 -3.52 -14.05
N THR A 75 -8.97 -3.36 -15.36
CA THR A 75 -8.47 -4.41 -16.26
C THR A 75 -6.98 -4.65 -16.06
N ALA A 76 -6.45 -5.79 -16.50
CA ALA A 76 -5.02 -6.08 -16.46
C ALA A 76 -4.17 -4.98 -17.11
N ALA A 77 -4.56 -4.50 -18.30
CA ALA A 77 -3.87 -3.43 -19.01
C ALA A 77 -3.88 -2.09 -18.24
N GLN A 78 -4.97 -1.79 -17.54
CA GLN A 78 -5.04 -0.57 -16.70
C GLN A 78 -4.14 -0.69 -15.47
N ARG A 79 -4.08 -1.86 -14.81
CA ARG A 79 -3.14 -2.11 -13.71
C ARG A 79 -1.71 -1.94 -14.17
N GLU A 80 -1.34 -2.50 -15.33
CA GLU A 80 -0.02 -2.32 -15.94
C GLU A 80 0.30 -0.84 -16.17
N THR A 81 -0.61 -0.09 -16.82
CA THR A 81 -0.46 1.37 -17.02
C THR A 81 -0.22 2.13 -15.73
N VAL A 82 -0.98 1.81 -14.66
CA VAL A 82 -0.83 2.46 -13.35
C VAL A 82 0.53 2.15 -12.75
N ILE A 83 0.94 0.88 -12.73
CA ILE A 83 2.21 0.45 -12.14
C ILE A 83 3.39 1.05 -12.90
N GLU A 84 3.38 1.00 -14.25
CA GLU A 84 4.41 1.58 -15.10
C GLU A 84 4.54 3.10 -14.88
N THR A 85 3.41 3.82 -14.79
CA THR A 85 3.41 5.26 -14.56
C THR A 85 4.03 5.59 -13.20
N VAL A 86 3.63 4.89 -12.14
CA VAL A 86 4.19 5.09 -10.79
C VAL A 86 5.68 4.75 -10.76
N ALA A 87 6.08 3.60 -11.32
CA ALA A 87 7.47 3.15 -11.34
C ALA A 87 8.40 4.10 -12.12
N ARG A 88 7.90 4.67 -13.22
CA ARG A 88 8.66 5.65 -14.02
C ARG A 88 8.80 7.00 -13.31
N THR A 89 7.84 7.38 -12.50
CA THR A 89 7.79 8.70 -11.85
C THR A 89 8.59 8.73 -10.54
N THR A 90 8.87 7.59 -9.94
CA THR A 90 9.63 7.53 -8.68
C THR A 90 11.04 7.00 -8.89
N GLU A 91 12.03 7.68 -8.25
CA GLU A 91 13.44 7.26 -8.25
C GLU A 91 13.89 6.74 -6.87
N ASN A 92 13.23 7.20 -5.79
CA ASN A 92 13.73 7.03 -4.42
C ASN A 92 12.72 6.33 -3.48
N ALA A 93 11.56 5.91 -3.97
CA ALA A 93 10.58 5.18 -3.18
C ALA A 93 10.33 3.80 -3.81
N SER A 94 10.18 2.77 -2.98
CA SER A 94 9.87 1.41 -3.45
C SER A 94 8.46 1.34 -4.05
N VAL A 95 8.30 0.59 -5.13
CA VAL A 95 7.00 0.35 -5.78
C VAL A 95 6.51 -1.07 -5.47
N LEU A 96 5.55 -1.16 -4.57
CA LEU A 96 4.91 -2.42 -4.16
C LEU A 96 3.62 -2.59 -4.97
N ALA A 97 3.66 -3.34 -6.06
CA ALA A 97 2.52 -3.47 -6.97
C ALA A 97 1.44 -4.41 -6.42
N GLY A 98 0.19 -3.99 -6.45
CA GLY A 98 -0.96 -4.85 -6.13
C GLY A 98 -1.21 -5.88 -7.23
N CYS A 99 -0.85 -7.13 -6.96
CA CYS A 99 -0.98 -8.26 -7.91
C CYS A 99 -2.10 -9.24 -7.50
N GLY A 100 -2.90 -8.90 -6.49
CA GLY A 100 -3.95 -9.78 -5.97
C GLY A 100 -5.02 -10.14 -7.00
N ASP A 101 -5.43 -11.42 -6.98
CA ASP A 101 -6.57 -11.97 -7.73
C ASP A 101 -7.07 -13.27 -7.05
N THR A 102 -8.11 -13.90 -7.61
CA THR A 102 -8.73 -15.11 -7.06
C THR A 102 -8.05 -16.41 -7.47
N SER A 103 -7.14 -16.40 -8.42
CA SER A 103 -6.41 -17.58 -8.90
C SER A 103 -4.90 -17.36 -8.97
N VAL A 104 -4.14 -18.44 -8.76
CA VAL A 104 -2.66 -18.41 -8.89
C VAL A 104 -2.24 -17.91 -10.26
N THR A 105 -2.86 -18.38 -11.34
CA THR A 105 -2.51 -17.96 -12.71
C THR A 105 -2.67 -16.46 -12.90
N ALA A 106 -3.80 -15.88 -12.50
CA ALA A 106 -4.03 -14.45 -12.64
C ALA A 106 -3.07 -13.61 -11.80
N VAL A 107 -2.75 -14.06 -10.58
CA VAL A 107 -1.73 -13.41 -9.73
C VAL A 107 -0.36 -13.41 -10.40
N LEU A 108 0.05 -14.53 -10.99
CA LEU A 108 1.34 -14.66 -11.69
C LEU A 108 1.38 -13.81 -12.95
N ASP A 109 0.27 -13.72 -13.70
CA ASP A 109 0.17 -12.84 -14.87
C ASP A 109 0.32 -11.36 -14.45
N HIS A 110 -0.33 -10.96 -13.34
CA HIS A 110 -0.19 -9.60 -12.79
C HIS A 110 1.22 -9.33 -12.25
N ALA A 111 1.83 -10.30 -11.57
CA ALA A 111 3.18 -10.16 -11.04
C ALA A 111 4.23 -10.07 -12.18
N SER A 112 4.03 -10.79 -13.28
CA SER A 112 4.89 -10.69 -14.47
C SER A 112 4.77 -9.30 -15.11
N ALA A 113 3.53 -8.81 -15.33
CA ALA A 113 3.31 -7.48 -15.87
C ALA A 113 3.88 -6.38 -14.96
N ALA A 114 3.75 -6.55 -13.62
CA ALA A 114 4.31 -5.62 -12.66
C ALA A 114 5.85 -5.58 -12.68
N ALA A 115 6.50 -6.74 -12.85
CA ALA A 115 7.95 -6.82 -13.01
C ALA A 115 8.41 -6.11 -14.29
N ASP A 116 7.74 -6.34 -15.40
CA ASP A 116 8.04 -5.68 -16.69
C ASP A 116 7.80 -4.17 -16.59
N ALA A 117 6.82 -3.73 -15.80
CA ALA A 117 6.52 -2.33 -15.53
C ALA A 117 7.49 -1.65 -14.55
N GLY A 118 8.40 -2.40 -13.92
CA GLY A 118 9.44 -1.88 -13.02
C GLY A 118 9.04 -1.78 -11.56
N ALA A 119 8.08 -2.58 -11.08
CA ALA A 119 7.80 -2.72 -9.66
C ALA A 119 8.92 -3.48 -8.93
N ASP A 120 9.07 -3.21 -7.63
CA ASP A 120 10.10 -3.81 -6.78
C ASP A 120 9.57 -5.07 -6.06
N ALA A 121 8.27 -5.12 -5.73
CA ALA A 121 7.62 -6.28 -5.10
C ALA A 121 6.17 -6.45 -5.54
N ALA A 122 5.67 -7.68 -5.45
CA ALA A 122 4.27 -8.04 -5.67
C ALA A 122 3.52 -8.19 -4.34
N VAL A 123 2.53 -7.33 -4.10
CA VAL A 123 1.63 -7.47 -2.94
C VAL A 123 0.46 -8.37 -3.33
N VAL A 124 0.34 -9.51 -2.65
CA VAL A 124 -0.65 -10.53 -2.96
C VAL A 124 -1.63 -10.69 -1.80
N VAL A 125 -2.86 -10.26 -2.02
CA VAL A 125 -3.95 -10.41 -1.03
C VAL A 125 -4.44 -11.86 -0.98
N THR A 126 -4.92 -12.31 0.18
CA THR A 126 -5.62 -13.61 0.30
C THR A 126 -6.70 -13.73 -0.78
N PRO A 127 -6.81 -14.89 -1.48
CA PRO A 127 -7.86 -15.07 -2.47
C PRO A 127 -9.24 -14.90 -1.82
N TYR A 128 -10.15 -14.29 -2.55
CA TYR A 128 -11.47 -13.89 -2.08
C TYR A 128 -12.58 -14.54 -2.91
N TYR A 129 -13.85 -14.34 -2.51
CA TYR A 129 -15.07 -14.87 -3.13
C TYR A 129 -15.36 -16.33 -2.79
N LEU A 130 -14.43 -17.26 -2.99
CA LEU A 130 -14.61 -18.65 -2.58
C LEU A 130 -13.87 -18.92 -1.28
N SER A 131 -14.60 -19.39 -0.27
CA SER A 131 -13.99 -19.77 1.02
C SER A 131 -12.99 -20.91 0.86
N THR A 132 -11.91 -20.83 1.65
CA THR A 132 -10.86 -21.82 1.65
C THR A 132 -10.42 -22.16 3.08
N THR A 133 -9.37 -22.93 3.24
CA THR A 133 -8.79 -23.32 4.54
C THR A 133 -7.36 -22.82 4.63
N GLN A 134 -6.75 -22.83 5.83
CA GLN A 134 -5.32 -22.48 5.98
C GLN A 134 -4.41 -23.35 5.09
N SER A 135 -4.74 -24.63 4.89
CA SER A 135 -4.00 -25.47 3.95
C SER A 135 -4.20 -25.08 2.49
N GLY A 136 -5.38 -24.55 2.14
CA GLY A 136 -5.65 -23.99 0.81
C GLY A 136 -4.89 -22.69 0.59
N LEU A 137 -4.86 -21.78 1.58
CA LEU A 137 -4.09 -20.55 1.57
C LEU A 137 -2.58 -20.85 1.45
N ARG A 138 -2.07 -21.83 2.21
CA ARG A 138 -0.67 -22.29 2.10
C ARG A 138 -0.34 -22.67 0.66
N ARG A 139 -1.10 -23.59 0.07
CA ARG A 139 -0.88 -24.03 -1.32
C ARG A 139 -0.95 -22.89 -2.33
N PHE A 140 -1.82 -21.92 -2.09
CA PHE A 140 -1.94 -20.74 -2.95
C PHE A 140 -0.68 -19.88 -2.88
N PHE A 141 -0.24 -19.50 -1.68
CA PHE A 141 0.92 -18.62 -1.52
C PHE A 141 2.24 -19.31 -1.86
N GLU A 142 2.41 -20.59 -1.55
CA GLU A 142 3.58 -21.37 -1.99
C GLU A 142 3.67 -21.42 -3.52
N ALA A 143 2.56 -21.73 -4.21
CA ALA A 143 2.55 -21.77 -5.67
C ALA A 143 2.81 -20.40 -6.32
N VAL A 144 2.36 -19.30 -5.69
CA VAL A 144 2.68 -17.94 -6.13
C VAL A 144 4.16 -17.64 -5.89
N ALA A 145 4.66 -17.89 -4.69
CA ALA A 145 6.03 -17.59 -4.31
C ALA A 145 7.05 -18.40 -5.13
N ASP A 146 6.76 -19.67 -5.41
CA ASP A 146 7.61 -20.54 -6.25
C ASP A 146 7.80 -20.01 -7.68
N SER A 147 6.84 -19.22 -8.19
CA SER A 147 6.78 -18.87 -9.63
C SER A 147 6.77 -17.37 -9.91
N ALA A 148 6.56 -16.53 -8.91
CA ALA A 148 6.50 -15.07 -9.10
C ALA A 148 7.89 -14.52 -9.45
N PRO A 149 7.99 -13.63 -10.48
CA PRO A 149 9.25 -12.98 -10.87
C PRO A 149 9.70 -11.87 -9.91
N LEU A 150 8.82 -11.45 -9.00
CA LEU A 150 9.07 -10.44 -7.96
C LEU A 150 9.01 -11.06 -6.57
N PRO A 151 9.71 -10.49 -5.59
CA PRO A 151 9.50 -10.78 -4.18
C PRO A 151 8.02 -10.57 -3.79
N VAL A 152 7.49 -11.47 -2.98
CA VAL A 152 6.08 -11.50 -2.60
C VAL A 152 5.89 -10.94 -1.20
N VAL A 153 5.00 -9.94 -1.09
CA VAL A 153 4.47 -9.43 0.18
C VAL A 153 3.07 -9.97 0.38
N LEU A 154 2.87 -10.73 1.44
CA LEU A 154 1.54 -11.24 1.82
C LEU A 154 0.63 -10.08 2.20
N TYR A 155 -0.66 -10.13 1.85
CA TYR A 155 -1.62 -9.13 2.29
C TYR A 155 -2.80 -9.78 3.00
N ASN A 156 -2.89 -9.56 4.31
CA ASN A 156 -3.95 -10.05 5.18
C ASN A 156 -4.97 -8.95 5.47
N ILE A 157 -6.18 -9.06 4.90
CA ILE A 157 -7.30 -8.11 5.12
C ILE A 157 -8.64 -8.87 5.19
N PRO A 158 -8.89 -9.61 6.27
CA PRO A 158 -10.06 -10.48 6.38
C PRO A 158 -11.40 -9.74 6.27
N ALA A 159 -11.45 -8.45 6.60
CA ALA A 159 -12.64 -7.63 6.46
C ALA A 159 -13.13 -7.51 5.00
N LEU A 160 -12.24 -7.62 4.00
CA LEU A 160 -12.59 -7.54 2.58
C LEU A 160 -12.58 -8.91 1.88
N THR A 161 -11.74 -9.84 2.34
CA THR A 161 -11.56 -11.15 1.69
C THR A 161 -12.41 -12.25 2.31
N GLY A 162 -12.87 -12.06 3.56
CA GLY A 162 -13.58 -13.08 4.33
C GLY A 162 -12.67 -14.16 4.93
N GLU A 163 -11.39 -14.18 4.56
CA GLU A 163 -10.41 -15.18 5.01
C GLU A 163 -9.21 -14.49 5.65
N ALA A 164 -8.78 -14.97 6.82
CA ALA A 164 -7.59 -14.47 7.52
C ALA A 164 -6.43 -15.46 7.36
N LEU A 165 -5.22 -14.95 7.21
CA LEU A 165 -4.00 -15.72 7.41
C LEU A 165 -3.81 -15.95 8.92
N SER A 166 -3.68 -17.22 9.34
CA SER A 166 -3.27 -17.49 10.71
C SER A 166 -1.78 -17.11 10.90
N ARG A 167 -1.44 -16.65 12.09
CA ARG A 167 -0.05 -16.34 12.44
C ARG A 167 0.92 -17.48 12.17
N ASP A 168 0.54 -18.71 12.46
CA ASP A 168 1.38 -19.88 12.21
C ASP A 168 1.63 -20.08 10.70
N LEU A 169 0.61 -19.85 9.86
CA LEU A 169 0.79 -19.90 8.42
C LEU A 169 1.71 -18.77 7.91
N VAL A 170 1.59 -17.56 8.45
CA VAL A 170 2.48 -16.44 8.09
C VAL A 170 3.93 -16.77 8.45
N VAL A 171 4.17 -17.28 9.66
CA VAL A 171 5.51 -17.67 10.11
C VAL A 171 6.10 -18.78 9.22
N ASP A 172 5.28 -19.80 8.87
CA ASP A 172 5.74 -20.87 7.98
C ASP A 172 6.04 -20.35 6.55
N LEU A 173 5.23 -19.40 6.03
CA LEU A 173 5.47 -18.78 4.73
C LEU A 173 6.68 -17.84 4.73
N ALA A 174 7.00 -17.23 5.87
CA ALA A 174 8.17 -16.38 6.01
C ALA A 174 9.50 -17.14 5.83
N ASP A 175 9.51 -18.46 5.95
CA ASP A 175 10.68 -19.30 5.64
C ASP A 175 10.92 -19.49 4.13
N HIS A 176 9.94 -19.10 3.30
CA HIS A 176 10.07 -19.21 1.84
C HIS A 176 10.95 -18.08 1.29
N GLU A 177 11.97 -18.41 0.49
CA GLU A 177 12.96 -17.45 -0.01
C GLU A 177 12.39 -16.25 -0.80
N ASN A 178 11.25 -16.41 -1.46
CA ASN A 178 10.60 -15.36 -2.25
C ASN A 178 9.42 -14.68 -1.53
N VAL A 179 9.18 -14.97 -0.24
CA VAL A 179 8.20 -14.26 0.59
C VAL A 179 8.94 -13.33 1.54
N VAL A 180 8.89 -12.02 1.27
CA VAL A 180 9.76 -11.03 1.93
C VAL A 180 9.05 -10.19 2.99
N GLY A 181 7.74 -10.33 3.15
CA GLY A 181 7.03 -9.58 4.18
C GLY A 181 5.53 -9.80 4.17
N ILE A 182 4.87 -9.11 5.08
CA ILE A 182 3.42 -9.07 5.21
C ILE A 182 2.93 -7.64 5.45
N LYS A 183 1.83 -7.28 4.76
CA LYS A 183 0.95 -6.18 5.16
C LYS A 183 -0.23 -6.78 5.92
N ASP A 184 -0.34 -6.48 7.22
CA ASP A 184 -1.46 -6.94 8.04
C ASP A 184 -2.46 -5.81 8.33
N THR A 185 -3.70 -6.01 7.90
CA THR A 185 -4.84 -5.09 8.12
C THR A 185 -5.97 -5.80 8.90
N SER A 186 -5.65 -6.88 9.61
CA SER A 186 -6.62 -7.63 10.41
C SER A 186 -7.14 -6.85 11.63
N GLY A 187 -6.31 -5.95 12.16
CA GLY A 187 -6.56 -5.25 13.41
C GLY A 187 -6.23 -6.08 14.67
N ASP A 188 -5.67 -7.26 14.53
CA ASP A 188 -5.24 -8.13 15.64
C ASP A 188 -3.77 -7.88 16.00
N LEU A 189 -3.54 -6.93 16.92
CA LEU A 189 -2.19 -6.63 17.42
C LEU A 189 -1.52 -7.83 18.08
N THR A 190 -2.26 -8.71 18.74
CA THR A 190 -1.68 -9.88 19.40
C THR A 190 -1.09 -10.82 18.35
N SER A 191 -1.81 -11.04 17.26
CA SER A 191 -1.31 -11.83 16.13
C SER A 191 -0.10 -11.17 15.48
N LEU A 192 -0.15 -9.85 15.28
CA LEU A 192 0.95 -9.10 14.68
C LEU A 192 2.24 -9.19 15.51
N TYR A 193 2.14 -9.03 16.84
CA TYR A 193 3.30 -9.16 17.74
C TYR A 193 3.93 -10.55 17.68
N ASP A 194 3.11 -11.60 17.62
CA ASP A 194 3.57 -12.98 17.49
C ASP A 194 4.31 -13.20 16.15
N VAL A 195 3.83 -12.56 15.08
CA VAL A 195 4.50 -12.58 13.76
C VAL A 195 5.84 -11.86 13.81
N ILE A 196 5.90 -10.64 14.36
CA ILE A 196 7.16 -9.89 14.52
C ILE A 196 8.20 -10.72 15.28
N GLU A 197 7.81 -11.36 16.39
CA GLU A 197 8.74 -12.11 17.25
C GLU A 197 9.23 -13.42 16.60
N ARG A 198 8.43 -14.03 15.72
CA ARG A 198 8.68 -15.40 15.21
C ARG A 198 9.18 -15.45 13.77
N THR A 199 9.15 -14.35 13.04
CA THR A 199 9.64 -14.30 11.65
C THR A 199 11.12 -13.94 11.59
N PRO A 200 11.84 -14.31 10.52
CA PRO A 200 13.22 -13.89 10.31
C PRO A 200 13.36 -12.36 10.27
N ALA A 201 14.55 -11.85 10.66
CA ALA A 201 14.80 -10.41 10.73
C ALA A 201 14.78 -9.69 9.35
N ASP A 202 14.86 -10.44 8.27
CA ASP A 202 14.75 -9.98 6.88
C ASP A 202 13.33 -10.14 6.31
N PHE A 203 12.33 -10.48 7.15
CA PHE A 203 10.93 -10.51 6.79
C PHE A 203 10.22 -9.27 7.29
N SER A 204 9.79 -8.39 6.39
CA SER A 204 9.17 -7.12 6.73
C SER A 204 7.73 -7.27 7.23
N VAL A 205 7.43 -6.70 8.39
CA VAL A 205 6.09 -6.67 8.97
C VAL A 205 5.51 -5.26 8.91
N LEU A 206 4.49 -5.05 8.08
CA LEU A 206 3.88 -3.74 7.82
C LEU A 206 2.47 -3.66 8.41
N GLN A 207 2.23 -2.68 9.28
CA GLN A 207 0.90 -2.41 9.83
C GLN A 207 -0.01 -1.74 8.81
N GLY A 208 -1.13 -2.38 8.45
CA GLY A 208 -2.10 -1.84 7.49
C GLY A 208 -3.33 -1.18 8.14
N ALA A 209 -3.59 -1.42 9.43
CA ALA A 209 -4.61 -0.74 10.21
C ALA A 209 -4.01 0.50 10.88
N THR A 210 -4.03 1.64 10.19
CA THR A 210 -3.23 2.85 10.53
C THR A 210 -3.43 3.33 11.97
N GLN A 211 -4.62 3.15 12.55
CA GLN A 211 -4.88 3.50 13.96
C GLN A 211 -4.04 2.69 14.97
N LEU A 212 -3.41 1.60 14.53
CA LEU A 212 -2.57 0.75 15.36
C LEU A 212 -1.07 0.96 15.09
N SER A 213 -0.70 1.89 14.20
CA SER A 213 0.68 2.06 13.75
C SER A 213 1.64 2.39 14.89
N ALA A 214 1.27 3.28 15.82
CA ALA A 214 2.13 3.63 16.94
C ALA A 214 2.51 2.40 17.80
N ALA A 215 1.53 1.58 18.15
CA ALA A 215 1.75 0.38 18.96
C ALA A 215 2.54 -0.69 18.19
N SER A 216 2.33 -0.80 16.87
CA SER A 216 3.04 -1.77 16.04
C SER A 216 4.50 -1.38 15.82
N LEU A 217 4.78 -0.09 15.58
CA LEU A 217 6.16 0.42 15.45
C LEU A 217 6.93 0.27 16.76
N ASP A 218 6.30 0.56 17.92
CA ASP A 218 6.89 0.35 19.24
C ASP A 218 7.21 -1.13 19.51
N ALA A 219 6.44 -2.05 18.94
CA ALA A 219 6.68 -3.49 19.03
C ALA A 219 7.69 -4.03 18.01
N GLY A 220 8.22 -3.21 17.11
CA GLY A 220 9.23 -3.59 16.13
C GLY A 220 8.71 -3.90 14.73
N ALA A 221 7.50 -3.43 14.36
CA ALA A 221 7.08 -3.46 12.97
C ALA A 221 7.99 -2.56 12.11
N ASP A 222 8.32 -3.03 10.89
CA ASP A 222 9.23 -2.35 9.98
C ASP A 222 8.63 -1.10 9.33
N GLY A 223 7.29 -1.01 9.33
CA GLY A 223 6.62 0.14 8.74
C GLY A 223 5.09 0.07 8.82
N MET A 224 4.48 0.97 8.08
CA MET A 224 3.03 1.06 7.98
C MET A 224 2.58 1.31 6.54
N VAL A 225 1.46 0.70 6.16
CA VAL A 225 0.75 1.01 4.91
C VAL A 225 -0.46 1.87 5.25
N ALA A 226 -0.29 3.19 5.16
CA ALA A 226 -1.16 4.16 5.79
C ALA A 226 -2.05 4.93 4.79
N GLY A 227 -3.37 4.77 4.89
CA GLY A 227 -4.34 5.54 4.10
C GLY A 227 -4.20 7.06 4.25
N PRO A 228 -4.05 7.62 5.45
CA PRO A 228 -3.82 9.06 5.66
C PRO A 228 -2.58 9.64 4.95
N ALA A 229 -1.58 8.82 4.61
CA ALA A 229 -0.41 9.25 3.86
C ALA A 229 -0.74 9.73 2.43
N ASN A 230 -1.92 9.40 1.92
CA ASN A 230 -2.42 9.94 0.65
C ASN A 230 -2.66 11.46 0.70
N VAL A 231 -2.90 12.00 1.87
CA VAL A 231 -3.29 13.42 2.06
C VAL A 231 -2.24 14.18 2.87
N PHE A 232 -1.65 13.53 3.87
CA PHE A 232 -0.68 14.09 4.80
C PHE A 232 0.59 13.22 4.85
N PRO A 233 1.27 13.01 3.70
CA PRO A 233 2.44 12.12 3.62
C PRO A 233 3.57 12.57 4.56
N GLU A 234 3.83 13.88 4.66
CA GLU A 234 4.85 14.49 5.51
C GLU A 234 4.69 14.13 6.99
N HIS A 235 3.44 14.10 7.50
CA HIS A 235 3.17 13.77 8.90
C HIS A 235 3.39 12.30 9.19
N LEU A 236 2.94 11.41 8.27
CA LEU A 236 3.10 9.98 8.45
C LEU A 236 4.57 9.56 8.35
N SER A 237 5.32 10.18 7.45
CA SER A 237 6.76 9.96 7.31
C SER A 237 7.51 10.48 8.56
N ALA A 238 7.16 11.68 9.05
CA ALA A 238 7.72 12.21 10.29
C ALA A 238 7.39 11.33 11.51
N MET A 239 6.19 10.73 11.56
CA MET A 239 5.81 9.80 12.62
C MET A 239 6.68 8.53 12.61
N PHE A 240 6.94 7.96 11.44
CA PHE A 240 7.83 6.81 11.29
C PHE A 240 9.26 7.16 11.77
N GLU A 241 9.80 8.28 11.29
CA GLU A 241 11.11 8.74 11.69
C GLU A 241 11.22 9.06 13.20
N ALA A 242 10.13 9.54 13.81
CA ALA A 242 10.05 9.75 15.26
C ALA A 242 10.08 8.40 16.02
N ALA A 243 9.32 7.41 15.55
CA ALA A 243 9.32 6.07 16.13
C ALA A 243 10.73 5.43 16.09
N ARG A 244 11.46 5.59 14.98
CA ARG A 244 12.85 5.10 14.86
C ARG A 244 13.84 5.78 15.82
N ARG A 245 13.50 6.94 16.36
CA ARG A 245 14.32 7.70 17.32
C ARG A 245 13.80 7.59 18.75
N ASP A 246 12.84 6.71 19.02
CA ASP A 246 12.15 6.56 20.31
C ASP A 246 11.46 7.87 20.79
N ASP A 247 11.05 8.74 19.84
CA ASP A 247 10.33 9.99 20.14
C ASP A 247 8.82 9.73 20.25
N ALA A 248 8.42 9.13 21.37
CA ALA A 248 7.02 8.77 21.63
C ALA A 248 6.08 9.99 21.68
N GLU A 249 6.59 11.18 22.05
CA GLU A 249 5.78 12.41 22.11
C GLU A 249 5.37 12.83 20.69
N GLN A 250 6.31 12.85 19.74
CA GLN A 250 6.02 13.18 18.35
C GLN A 250 5.12 12.12 17.69
N VAL A 251 5.34 10.82 17.96
CA VAL A 251 4.45 9.75 17.48
C VAL A 251 3.02 9.98 17.95
N GLN A 252 2.80 10.23 19.24
CA GLN A 252 1.48 10.47 19.81
C GLN A 252 0.83 11.75 19.28
N ASN A 253 1.62 12.79 19.04
CA ASN A 253 1.14 14.02 18.41
C ASN A 253 0.52 13.74 17.03
N VAL A 254 1.23 13.04 16.15
CA VAL A 254 0.71 12.72 14.81
C VAL A 254 -0.49 11.78 14.87
N MET A 255 -0.47 10.80 15.80
CA MET A 255 -1.63 9.92 16.03
C MET A 255 -2.89 10.71 16.41
N GLN A 256 -2.76 11.71 17.28
CA GLN A 256 -3.90 12.50 17.77
C GLN A 256 -4.35 13.58 16.80
N SER A 257 -3.42 14.25 16.12
CA SER A 257 -3.73 15.40 15.25
C SER A 257 -4.05 15.01 13.81
N VAL A 258 -3.56 13.86 13.32
CA VAL A 258 -3.72 13.44 11.92
C VAL A 258 -4.41 12.09 11.81
N VAL A 259 -3.82 11.02 12.40
CA VAL A 259 -4.28 9.65 12.15
C VAL A 259 -5.69 9.43 12.68
N HIS A 260 -5.94 9.72 13.96
CA HIS A 260 -7.26 9.48 14.57
C HIS A 260 -8.37 10.32 13.92
N PRO A 261 -8.20 11.63 13.64
CA PRO A 261 -9.21 12.41 12.92
C PRO A 261 -9.55 11.83 11.55
N VAL A 262 -8.54 11.52 10.73
CA VAL A 262 -8.76 10.99 9.37
C VAL A 262 -9.41 9.61 9.40
N VAL A 263 -8.92 8.68 10.24
CA VAL A 263 -9.51 7.34 10.38
C VAL A 263 -10.95 7.42 10.88
N SER A 264 -11.24 8.30 11.86
CA SER A 264 -12.60 8.51 12.36
C SER A 264 -13.53 9.10 11.29
N ALA A 265 -13.05 10.08 10.51
CA ALA A 265 -13.86 10.70 9.46
C ALA A 265 -14.18 9.74 8.30
N THR A 266 -13.34 8.73 8.08
CA THR A 266 -13.48 7.74 6.99
C THR A 266 -14.16 6.44 7.42
N ALA A 267 -14.43 6.21 8.71
CA ALA A 267 -14.86 4.91 9.25
C ALA A 267 -16.17 4.35 8.63
N ASP A 268 -17.13 5.22 8.34
CA ASP A 268 -18.47 4.84 7.87
C ASP A 268 -18.68 5.05 6.37
N VAL A 269 -17.59 5.25 5.61
CA VAL A 269 -17.66 5.46 4.16
C VAL A 269 -16.67 4.54 3.44
N PRO A 270 -16.95 4.13 2.21
CA PRO A 270 -15.99 3.38 1.40
C PRO A 270 -14.67 4.13 1.26
N THR A 271 -13.57 3.43 1.48
CA THR A 271 -12.25 4.05 1.63
C THR A 271 -11.78 4.79 0.37
N ALA A 272 -11.92 4.18 -0.82
CA ALA A 272 -11.41 4.81 -2.05
C ALA A 272 -12.14 6.13 -2.39
N PRO A 273 -13.49 6.23 -2.36
CA PRO A 273 -14.17 7.53 -2.52
C PRO A 273 -13.75 8.58 -1.48
N ALA A 274 -13.58 8.16 -0.21
CA ALA A 274 -13.16 9.07 0.85
C ALA A 274 -11.75 9.62 0.62
N VAL A 275 -10.80 8.75 0.27
CA VAL A 275 -9.41 9.14 -0.03
C VAL A 275 -9.37 10.04 -1.26
N LYS A 276 -10.07 9.71 -2.35
CA LYS A 276 -10.12 10.57 -3.55
C LYS A 276 -10.64 11.97 -3.24
N HIS A 277 -11.70 12.07 -2.43
CA HIS A 277 -12.21 13.36 -2.00
C HIS A 277 -11.17 14.16 -1.18
N LEU A 278 -10.53 13.53 -0.21
CA LEU A 278 -9.50 14.19 0.61
C LEU A 278 -8.28 14.62 -0.24
N VAL A 279 -7.84 13.82 -1.19
CA VAL A 279 -6.77 14.14 -2.13
C VAL A 279 -7.15 15.34 -3.02
N SER A 280 -8.42 15.45 -3.44
CA SER A 280 -8.90 16.61 -4.19
C SER A 280 -8.84 17.91 -3.38
N LEU A 281 -9.07 17.86 -2.07
CA LEU A 281 -8.92 19.02 -1.17
C LEU A 281 -7.45 19.44 -1.01
N ARG A 282 -6.51 18.50 -1.17
CA ARG A 282 -5.06 18.79 -1.21
C ARG A 282 -4.64 19.43 -2.56
N GLY A 283 -5.54 19.56 -3.52
CA GLY A 283 -5.31 20.20 -4.81
C GLY A 283 -5.00 19.23 -5.96
N TYR A 284 -5.13 17.93 -5.75
CA TYR A 284 -4.93 16.92 -6.78
C TYR A 284 -6.28 16.36 -7.23
N ASP A 285 -6.75 16.79 -8.39
CA ASP A 285 -7.94 16.19 -9.00
C ASP A 285 -7.57 14.84 -9.61
N ILE A 286 -8.09 13.78 -9.02
CA ILE A 286 -7.85 12.39 -9.40
C ILE A 286 -9.14 11.65 -9.78
N GLY A 287 -10.18 12.40 -10.10
CA GLY A 287 -11.49 11.88 -10.49
C GLY A 287 -12.27 11.22 -9.34
N ASN A 288 -13.36 10.57 -9.70
CA ASN A 288 -14.22 9.86 -8.76
C ASN A 288 -13.88 8.37 -8.69
N ALA A 289 -14.39 7.69 -7.64
CA ALA A 289 -14.26 6.25 -7.54
C ALA A 289 -15.06 5.52 -8.62
N LEU A 290 -14.55 4.38 -9.06
CA LEU A 290 -15.19 3.54 -10.07
C LEU A 290 -16.34 2.72 -9.48
N ALA A 291 -17.36 2.44 -10.30
CA ALA A 291 -18.38 1.46 -9.95
C ALA A 291 -17.74 0.09 -9.63
N PRO A 292 -18.27 -0.66 -8.66
CA PRO A 292 -19.53 -0.47 -7.95
C PRO A 292 -19.48 0.41 -6.69
N LEU A 293 -18.38 1.13 -6.45
CA LEU A 293 -18.29 1.99 -5.29
C LEU A 293 -19.27 3.17 -5.42
N PRO A 294 -19.99 3.52 -4.34
CA PRO A 294 -20.95 4.61 -4.37
C PRO A 294 -20.24 5.97 -4.37
N GLU A 295 -20.93 6.98 -4.84
CA GLU A 295 -20.55 8.37 -4.57
C GLU A 295 -20.73 8.70 -3.09
N LEU A 296 -19.92 9.64 -2.59
CA LEU A 296 -20.06 10.16 -1.24
C LEU A 296 -21.36 10.98 -1.13
N THR A 297 -22.07 10.81 -0.01
CA THR A 297 -23.18 11.69 0.36
C THR A 297 -22.67 13.09 0.70
N ASP A 298 -23.56 14.11 0.63
CA ASP A 298 -23.20 15.48 1.02
C ASP A 298 -22.72 15.57 2.47
N ASP A 299 -23.34 14.81 3.38
CA ASP A 299 -22.92 14.74 4.79
C ASP A 299 -21.52 14.12 4.95
N ALA A 300 -21.20 13.08 4.19
CA ALA A 300 -19.88 12.47 4.19
C ALA A 300 -18.82 13.44 3.63
N ARG A 301 -19.13 14.13 2.53
CA ARG A 301 -18.24 15.15 1.95
C ARG A 301 -17.99 16.28 2.96
N ALA A 302 -19.02 16.81 3.58
CA ALA A 302 -18.90 17.87 4.57
C ALA A 302 -18.04 17.46 5.77
N ARG A 303 -18.23 16.21 6.29
CA ARG A 303 -17.43 15.67 7.39
C ARG A 303 -15.97 15.50 7.01
N LEU A 304 -15.68 14.97 5.83
CA LEU A 304 -14.31 14.78 5.33
C LEU A 304 -13.62 16.14 5.11
N THR A 305 -14.34 17.12 4.56
CA THR A 305 -13.82 18.49 4.36
C THR A 305 -13.48 19.14 5.69
N ALA A 306 -14.37 19.06 6.67
CA ALA A 306 -14.12 19.60 8.02
C ALA A 306 -12.90 18.92 8.70
N CYS A 307 -12.75 17.61 8.51
CA CYS A 307 -11.58 16.88 9.00
C CYS A 307 -10.30 17.37 8.32
N PHE A 308 -10.30 17.55 6.99
CA PHE A 308 -9.16 18.07 6.25
C PHE A 308 -8.75 19.47 6.74
N GLU A 309 -9.71 20.38 6.89
CA GLU A 309 -9.48 21.73 7.41
C GLU A 309 -8.88 21.71 8.82
N GLN A 310 -9.47 20.90 9.72
CA GLN A 310 -8.97 20.73 11.09
C GLN A 310 -7.51 20.23 11.13
N VAL A 311 -7.15 19.24 10.32
CA VAL A 311 -5.78 18.70 10.30
C VAL A 311 -4.81 19.72 9.70
N SER A 312 -5.19 20.41 8.60
CA SER A 312 -4.34 21.42 7.96
C SER A 312 -4.10 22.66 8.82
N GLU A 313 -4.96 22.98 9.80
CA GLU A 313 -4.72 24.08 10.77
C GLU A 313 -3.57 23.77 11.73
N PHE A 314 -3.21 22.51 11.96
CA PHE A 314 -2.05 22.13 12.79
C PHE A 314 -0.71 22.33 12.07
N GLU A 315 -0.71 22.61 10.75
CA GLU A 315 0.50 22.91 9.97
C GLU A 315 0.99 24.36 10.14
N ASN A 316 0.19 25.27 10.74
CA ASN A 316 0.49 26.69 10.94
C ASN A 316 0.77 27.02 12.41
#